data_29ba19d8469b468e2f6d9bd92b86b14f
#
_entry.id   29ba19d8469b468e2f6d9bd92b86b14f
#
_cell.length_a   1.000
_cell.length_b   1.000
_cell.length_c   1.000
_cell.angle_alpha   90.00
_cell.angle_beta   90.00
_cell.angle_gamma   90.00
#
_symmetry.space_group_name_H-M   'P 1'
#
loop_
_entity.id
_entity.type
_entity.pdbx_description
1 polymer ?
#
loop_
_entity_poly.entity_id
_entity_poly.type
_entity_poly.pdbx_seq_one_letter_code
_entity_poly.pdbx_strand_id
1 'polypeptide(L)'
;PGTVLLFTPERLRFTPGGSDGAGIVSTPSEKFLVIDGQHRLAALHFYLQDRPEDAATINVPCVIFDGRSEDFATEMFVIINSTPTRINKSHLVDLYERVSFAAPDRRFAARVVERLYSEGDSPLRYRINRLGGRSQRDKWILQAELFNELHRWVRGRWRSIQLAGGSSKEVPRYYAVVRDFLKAARTVFGDATWAKDGYMVTRPVTIKAMIRVCADLAREDAEPEAGRAARWEQRLAPWAEMARQFRDEGFYERFAAKGEVERVARVHRELARAAKIETGKKD
;
A
#
# COMPACT_ATOMS: atom_id res chain seq x y z
N PRO A 1 -9.60 -26.78 17.42
CA PRO A 1 -8.93 -26.56 16.13
C PRO A 1 -9.93 -25.89 15.19
N GLY A 2 -9.56 -24.73 14.62
CA GLY A 2 -10.45 -23.99 13.74
C GLY A 2 -10.61 -24.67 12.37
N THR A 3 -11.65 -24.29 11.64
CA THR A 3 -11.97 -24.79 10.30
C THR A 3 -10.91 -24.35 9.27
N VAL A 4 -10.52 -25.24 8.38
CA VAL A 4 -9.67 -24.93 7.20
C VAL A 4 -10.58 -24.46 6.08
N LEU A 5 -10.16 -23.44 5.33
CA LEU A 5 -10.90 -22.93 4.17
C LEU A 5 -10.16 -23.29 2.91
N LEU A 6 -10.82 -24.03 2.04
CA LEU A 6 -10.29 -24.57 0.80
C LEU A 6 -11.06 -23.98 -0.39
N PHE A 7 -10.38 -23.88 -1.52
CA PHE A 7 -10.96 -23.39 -2.77
C PHE A 7 -10.54 -24.28 -3.94
N THR A 8 -11.45 -24.46 -4.89
CA THR A 8 -11.17 -25.01 -6.22
C THR A 8 -12.02 -24.30 -7.28
N PRO A 9 -11.47 -23.97 -8.45
CA PRO A 9 -12.28 -23.45 -9.56
C PRO A 9 -13.22 -24.50 -10.14
N GLU A 10 -12.93 -25.81 -9.92
CA GLU A 10 -13.75 -26.89 -10.38
C GLU A 10 -15.08 -26.97 -9.62
N ARG A 11 -16.17 -27.28 -10.32
CA ARG A 11 -17.44 -27.60 -9.70
C ARG A 11 -17.42 -29.05 -9.22
N LEU A 12 -17.46 -29.23 -7.88
CA LEU A 12 -17.43 -30.57 -7.30
C LEU A 12 -18.82 -31.23 -7.34
N ARG A 13 -18.83 -32.54 -7.55
CA ARG A 13 -20.07 -33.33 -7.52
C ARG A 13 -20.37 -33.75 -6.08
N PHE A 14 -21.56 -33.42 -5.62
CA PHE A 14 -22.09 -33.89 -4.34
C PHE A 14 -23.01 -35.07 -4.58
N THR A 15 -22.79 -36.19 -3.89
CA THR A 15 -23.65 -37.38 -3.90
C THR A 15 -24.27 -37.51 -2.51
N PRO A 16 -25.62 -37.30 -2.37
CA PRO A 16 -26.28 -37.43 -1.09
C PRO A 16 -26.17 -38.85 -0.55
N GLY A 17 -25.87 -38.98 0.75
CA GLY A 17 -25.79 -40.27 1.46
C GLY A 17 -26.98 -40.64 2.34
N GLY A 18 -27.96 -39.71 2.47
CA GLY A 18 -29.15 -39.91 3.33
C GLY A 18 -30.08 -38.69 3.30
N SER A 19 -31.07 -38.67 4.20
CA SER A 19 -32.08 -37.60 4.30
C SER A 19 -31.63 -36.39 5.15
N ASP A 20 -30.49 -36.45 5.79
CA ASP A 20 -29.95 -35.44 6.70
C ASP A 20 -29.08 -34.38 6.04
N GLY A 21 -28.97 -34.39 4.71
CA GLY A 21 -28.11 -33.48 3.94
C GLY A 21 -26.64 -33.87 3.93
N ALA A 22 -26.27 -35.00 4.54
CA ALA A 22 -24.91 -35.55 4.46
C ALA A 22 -24.68 -36.29 3.12
N GLY A 23 -23.43 -36.40 2.73
CA GLY A 23 -23.08 -37.06 1.45
C GLY A 23 -21.58 -37.04 1.21
N ILE A 24 -21.20 -37.44 0.02
CA ILE A 24 -19.81 -37.49 -0.45
C ILE A 24 -19.61 -36.42 -1.51
N VAL A 25 -18.52 -35.66 -1.37
CA VAL A 25 -18.05 -34.68 -2.35
C VAL A 25 -16.91 -35.31 -3.16
N SER A 26 -16.94 -35.18 -4.49
CA SER A 26 -15.83 -35.62 -5.32
C SER A 26 -14.56 -34.82 -5.04
N THR A 27 -13.40 -35.45 -5.19
CA THR A 27 -12.12 -34.72 -5.17
C THR A 27 -11.93 -33.97 -6.47
N PRO A 28 -11.32 -32.74 -6.45
CA PRO A 28 -10.96 -32.04 -7.67
C PRO A 28 -9.82 -32.76 -8.42
N SER A 29 -9.66 -32.48 -9.69
CA SER A 29 -8.55 -32.97 -10.52
C SER A 29 -7.22 -32.32 -10.12
N GLU A 30 -7.29 -31.07 -9.65
CA GLU A 30 -6.15 -30.33 -9.16
C GLU A 30 -6.19 -30.20 -7.63
N LYS A 31 -5.07 -29.73 -7.05
CA LYS A 31 -4.99 -29.49 -5.60
C LYS A 31 -5.88 -28.33 -5.18
N PHE A 32 -6.48 -28.45 -4.00
CA PHE A 32 -7.12 -27.30 -3.37
C PHE A 32 -6.14 -26.17 -3.07
N LEU A 33 -6.56 -24.95 -3.35
CA LEU A 33 -5.92 -23.77 -2.82
C LEU A 33 -6.41 -23.55 -1.38
N VAL A 34 -5.49 -23.27 -0.45
CA VAL A 34 -5.83 -23.00 0.95
C VAL A 34 -6.04 -21.50 1.14
N ILE A 35 -7.28 -21.09 1.40
CA ILE A 35 -7.62 -19.69 1.71
C ILE A 35 -7.20 -19.33 3.15
N ASP A 36 -7.52 -20.20 4.11
CA ASP A 36 -7.08 -20.06 5.51
C ASP A 36 -6.82 -21.45 6.13
N GLY A 37 -5.91 -21.48 7.11
CA GLY A 37 -5.56 -22.70 7.85
C GLY A 37 -4.27 -23.36 7.40
N GLN A 38 -3.46 -22.71 6.52
CA GLN A 38 -2.19 -23.24 6.03
C GLN A 38 -1.22 -23.62 7.14
N HIS A 39 -1.13 -22.86 8.22
CA HIS A 39 -0.26 -23.18 9.36
C HIS A 39 -0.75 -24.40 10.15
N ARG A 40 -2.07 -24.59 10.20
CA ARG A 40 -2.69 -25.77 10.85
C ARG A 40 -2.45 -27.03 10.03
N LEU A 41 -2.61 -26.93 8.70
CA LEU A 41 -2.30 -28.05 7.81
C LEU A 41 -0.81 -28.39 7.82
N ALA A 42 0.08 -27.39 7.84
CA ALA A 42 1.51 -27.61 7.94
C ALA A 42 1.88 -28.29 9.28
N ALA A 43 1.33 -27.81 10.40
CA ALA A 43 1.54 -28.43 11.71
C ALA A 43 1.02 -29.89 11.76
N LEU A 44 -0.15 -30.15 11.16
CA LEU A 44 -0.69 -31.49 11.05
C LEU A 44 0.18 -32.38 10.14
N HIS A 45 0.68 -31.86 9.06
CA HIS A 45 1.60 -32.57 8.16
C HIS A 45 2.87 -33.02 8.90
N PHE A 46 3.51 -32.13 9.67
CA PHE A 46 4.67 -32.50 10.49
C PHE A 46 4.32 -33.53 11.57
N TYR A 47 3.17 -33.37 12.23
CA TYR A 47 2.71 -34.35 13.21
C TYR A 47 2.54 -35.75 12.61
N LEU A 48 1.93 -35.85 11.42
CA LEU A 48 1.69 -37.10 10.72
C LEU A 48 2.97 -37.70 10.10
N GLN A 49 4.02 -36.91 9.90
CA GLN A 49 5.34 -37.48 9.55
C GLN A 49 5.95 -38.25 10.71
N ASP A 50 5.74 -37.77 11.95
CA ASP A 50 6.25 -38.43 13.16
C ASP A 50 5.32 -39.58 13.64
N ARG A 51 4.01 -39.48 13.31
CA ARG A 51 2.96 -40.43 13.77
C ARG A 51 2.01 -40.78 12.61
N PRO A 52 2.46 -41.55 11.62
CA PRO A 52 1.64 -41.88 10.43
C PRO A 52 0.42 -42.74 10.76
N GLU A 53 0.47 -43.50 11.85
CA GLU A 53 -0.63 -44.33 12.34
C GLU A 53 -1.88 -43.54 12.72
N ASP A 54 -1.73 -42.28 13.12
CA ASP A 54 -2.84 -41.43 13.51
C ASP A 54 -3.63 -40.86 12.30
N ALA A 55 -3.10 -40.99 11.10
CA ALA A 55 -3.72 -40.41 9.89
C ALA A 55 -5.15 -40.88 9.64
N ALA A 56 -5.45 -42.15 9.97
CA ALA A 56 -6.78 -42.73 9.79
C ALA A 56 -7.82 -42.19 10.78
N THR A 57 -7.40 -41.60 11.90
CA THR A 57 -8.28 -41.15 12.99
C THR A 57 -8.45 -39.62 13.02
N ILE A 58 -7.60 -38.88 12.32
CA ILE A 58 -7.64 -37.42 12.34
C ILE A 58 -8.61 -36.91 11.26
N ASN A 59 -9.65 -36.21 11.69
CA ASN A 59 -10.56 -35.49 10.83
C ASN A 59 -10.36 -33.98 10.99
N VAL A 60 -10.19 -33.31 9.85
CA VAL A 60 -10.02 -31.85 9.81
C VAL A 60 -11.30 -31.22 9.29
N PRO A 61 -12.02 -30.42 10.10
CA PRO A 61 -13.18 -29.71 9.61
C PRO A 61 -12.74 -28.67 8.56
N CYS A 62 -13.40 -28.68 7.41
CA CYS A 62 -13.13 -27.72 6.34
C CYS A 62 -14.41 -27.19 5.71
N VAL A 63 -14.30 -25.98 5.15
CA VAL A 63 -15.30 -25.42 4.23
C VAL A 63 -14.64 -25.34 2.86
N ILE A 64 -15.33 -25.88 1.85
CA ILE A 64 -14.84 -25.91 0.47
C ILE A 64 -15.68 -24.93 -0.36
N PHE A 65 -15.03 -24.00 -1.02
CA PHE A 65 -15.62 -23.13 -2.02
C PHE A 65 -15.28 -23.69 -3.41
N ASP A 66 -16.28 -24.22 -4.09
CA ASP A 66 -16.13 -24.85 -5.42
C ASP A 66 -16.78 -24.03 -6.56
N GLY A 67 -16.30 -24.18 -7.76
CA GLY A 67 -16.88 -23.57 -8.96
C GLY A 67 -16.90 -22.04 -8.94
N ARG A 68 -15.97 -21.40 -8.26
CA ARG A 68 -15.79 -19.95 -8.20
C ARG A 68 -14.51 -19.53 -8.94
N SER A 69 -14.36 -18.24 -9.23
CA SER A 69 -13.14 -17.69 -9.82
C SER A 69 -12.00 -17.59 -8.81
N GLU A 70 -10.76 -17.50 -9.28
CA GLU A 70 -9.59 -17.22 -8.43
C GLU A 70 -9.67 -15.84 -7.74
N ASP A 71 -10.35 -14.86 -8.37
CA ASP A 71 -10.63 -13.57 -7.75
C ASP A 71 -11.45 -13.72 -6.47
N PHE A 72 -12.45 -14.64 -6.48
CA PHE A 72 -13.22 -14.95 -5.27
C PHE A 72 -12.34 -15.50 -4.16
N ALA A 73 -11.38 -16.40 -4.45
CA ALA A 73 -10.46 -16.93 -3.46
C ALA A 73 -9.58 -15.81 -2.86
N THR A 74 -9.11 -14.90 -3.70
CA THR A 74 -8.34 -13.72 -3.28
C THR A 74 -9.18 -12.78 -2.40
N GLU A 75 -10.43 -12.55 -2.77
CA GLU A 75 -11.37 -11.74 -1.97
C GLU A 75 -11.62 -12.35 -0.59
N MET A 76 -11.90 -13.63 -0.53
CA MET A 76 -12.11 -14.36 0.72
C MET A 76 -10.86 -14.33 1.61
N PHE A 77 -9.67 -14.52 1.03
CA PHE A 77 -8.41 -14.39 1.75
C PHE A 77 -8.26 -13.00 2.38
N VAL A 78 -8.58 -11.93 1.64
CA VAL A 78 -8.52 -10.56 2.15
C VAL A 78 -9.54 -10.34 3.27
N ILE A 79 -10.81 -10.76 3.08
CA ILE A 79 -11.88 -10.60 4.07
C ILE A 79 -11.50 -11.31 5.40
N ILE A 80 -11.11 -12.56 5.32
CA ILE A 80 -10.81 -13.39 6.49
C ILE A 80 -9.60 -12.84 7.25
N ASN A 81 -8.60 -12.41 6.53
CA ASN A 81 -7.37 -11.90 7.12
C ASN A 81 -7.42 -10.39 7.45
N SER A 82 -8.42 -9.64 7.00
CA SER A 82 -8.62 -8.24 7.40
C SER A 82 -9.27 -8.08 8.79
N THR A 83 -9.85 -9.16 9.33
CA THR A 83 -10.48 -9.23 10.67
C THR A 83 -9.68 -10.17 11.55
N PRO A 84 -9.42 -9.93 12.75
CA PRO A 84 -8.52 -9.20 13.64
C PRO A 84 -7.08 -9.72 13.75
N THR A 85 -6.63 -10.68 12.99
CA THR A 85 -5.22 -11.09 12.93
C THR A 85 -4.51 -10.25 11.87
N ARG A 86 -3.66 -9.38 12.33
CA ARG A 86 -2.95 -8.31 11.60
C ARG A 86 -2.26 -8.80 10.34
N ILE A 87 -2.97 -8.87 9.22
CA ILE A 87 -2.28 -8.79 7.93
C ILE A 87 -1.50 -7.49 7.92
N ASN A 88 -0.26 -7.62 7.53
CA ASN A 88 0.56 -6.46 7.21
C ASN A 88 -0.20 -5.56 6.22
N LYS A 89 -0.49 -4.33 6.65
CA LYS A 89 -1.26 -3.36 5.87
C LYS A 89 -0.68 -3.11 4.47
N SER A 90 0.63 -3.33 4.28
CA SER A 90 1.27 -3.23 2.96
C SER A 90 0.81 -4.35 2.02
N HIS A 91 0.63 -5.59 2.50
CA HIS A 91 0.06 -6.67 1.70
C HIS A 91 -1.39 -6.39 1.26
N LEU A 92 -2.18 -5.72 2.10
CA LEU A 92 -3.55 -5.32 1.70
C LEU A 92 -3.54 -4.34 0.52
N VAL A 93 -2.54 -3.46 0.44
CA VAL A 93 -2.42 -2.52 -0.69
C VAL A 93 -2.19 -3.27 -2.01
N ASP A 94 -1.35 -4.30 -2.02
CA ASP A 94 -1.11 -5.13 -3.21
C ASP A 94 -2.37 -5.88 -3.68
N LEU A 95 -3.23 -6.25 -2.73
CA LEU A 95 -4.47 -6.94 -3.02
C LEU A 95 -5.59 -6.02 -3.51
N TYR A 96 -5.56 -4.71 -3.19
CA TYR A 96 -6.61 -3.78 -3.64
C TYR A 96 -6.74 -3.68 -5.16
N GLU A 97 -5.70 -4.01 -5.93
CA GLU A 97 -5.82 -4.06 -7.39
C GLU A 97 -6.61 -5.26 -7.90
N ARG A 98 -6.57 -6.38 -7.16
CA ARG A 98 -7.11 -7.67 -7.58
C ARG A 98 -8.51 -7.93 -7.05
N VAL A 99 -8.93 -7.23 -5.98
CA VAL A 99 -10.22 -7.49 -5.35
C VAL A 99 -11.30 -6.55 -5.92
N SER A 100 -12.37 -7.12 -6.43
CA SER A 100 -13.48 -6.38 -7.06
C SER A 100 -14.24 -5.49 -6.08
N PHE A 101 -14.30 -5.86 -4.80
CA PHE A 101 -15.00 -5.09 -3.75
C PHE A 101 -14.18 -3.91 -3.20
N ALA A 102 -12.90 -3.77 -3.54
CA ALA A 102 -12.14 -2.60 -3.12
C ALA A 102 -12.72 -1.34 -3.78
N ALA A 103 -12.97 -0.31 -2.96
CA ALA A 103 -13.49 0.96 -3.45
C ALA A 103 -12.59 1.50 -4.59
N PRO A 104 -13.18 2.04 -5.68
CA PRO A 104 -12.42 2.45 -6.86
C PRO A 104 -11.32 3.47 -6.59
N ASP A 105 -11.49 4.38 -5.62
CA ASP A 105 -10.48 5.34 -5.18
C ASP A 105 -9.29 4.66 -4.49
N ARG A 106 -9.52 3.56 -3.76
CA ARG A 106 -8.45 2.74 -3.18
C ARG A 106 -7.64 2.02 -4.25
N ARG A 107 -8.31 1.39 -5.21
CA ARG A 107 -7.65 0.76 -6.36
C ARG A 107 -6.80 1.76 -7.14
N PHE A 108 -7.32 2.95 -7.34
CA PHE A 108 -6.59 4.03 -7.98
C PHE A 108 -5.30 4.39 -7.22
N ALA A 109 -5.40 4.65 -5.91
CA ALA A 109 -4.24 4.98 -5.09
C ALA A 109 -3.20 3.85 -5.06
N ALA A 110 -3.64 2.58 -4.98
CA ALA A 110 -2.75 1.41 -5.03
C ALA A 110 -1.96 1.35 -6.35
N ARG A 111 -2.61 1.60 -7.50
CA ARG A 111 -1.95 1.65 -8.82
C ARG A 111 -0.92 2.77 -8.92
N VAL A 112 -1.17 3.93 -8.33
CA VAL A 112 -0.17 5.02 -8.29
C VAL A 112 1.04 4.59 -7.46
N VAL A 113 0.82 3.94 -6.30
CA VAL A 113 1.91 3.41 -5.45
C VAL A 113 2.73 2.35 -6.20
N GLU A 114 2.07 1.43 -6.91
CA GLU A 114 2.76 0.39 -7.69
C GLU A 114 3.65 1.00 -8.77
N ARG A 115 3.17 1.99 -9.49
CA ARG A 115 3.99 2.71 -10.48
C ARG A 115 5.15 3.45 -9.84
N LEU A 116 4.96 4.07 -8.68
CA LEU A 116 6.06 4.72 -7.95
C LEU A 116 7.12 3.71 -7.50
N TYR A 117 6.74 2.46 -7.24
CA TYR A 117 7.67 1.39 -6.88
C TYR A 117 8.42 0.81 -8.08
N SER A 118 7.74 0.62 -9.23
CA SER A 118 8.25 -0.18 -10.35
C SER A 118 8.84 0.62 -11.51
N GLU A 119 8.30 1.82 -11.81
CA GLU A 119 8.69 2.61 -12.98
C GLU A 119 10.16 3.06 -12.91
N GLY A 120 10.84 3.00 -14.06
CA GLY A 120 12.28 3.23 -14.18
C GLY A 120 12.73 4.65 -13.80
N ASP A 121 11.89 5.65 -14.03
CA ASP A 121 12.16 7.05 -13.79
C ASP A 121 11.63 7.58 -12.44
N SER A 122 11.09 6.67 -11.59
CA SER A 122 10.58 7.01 -10.27
C SER A 122 11.70 7.20 -9.25
N PRO A 123 11.73 8.32 -8.50
CA PRO A 123 12.63 8.49 -7.37
C PRO A 123 12.41 7.50 -6.22
N LEU A 124 11.23 6.85 -6.17
CA LEU A 124 10.88 5.83 -5.18
C LEU A 124 11.04 4.40 -5.69
N ARG A 125 11.64 4.21 -6.87
CA ARG A 125 11.85 2.88 -7.46
C ARG A 125 12.59 1.98 -6.47
N TYR A 126 11.96 0.85 -6.09
CA TYR A 126 12.48 -0.11 -5.10
C TYR A 126 12.80 0.48 -3.71
N ARG A 127 12.34 1.71 -3.41
CA ARG A 127 12.54 2.38 -2.12
C ARG A 127 11.34 2.26 -1.18
N ILE A 128 10.24 1.65 -1.66
CA ILE A 128 9.04 1.39 -0.87
C ILE A 128 9.14 0.01 -0.23
N ASN A 129 8.91 -0.08 1.09
CA ASN A 129 8.88 -1.36 1.80
C ASN A 129 7.49 -1.99 1.66
N ARG A 130 7.40 -3.07 0.88
CA ARG A 130 6.16 -3.83 0.63
C ARG A 130 5.93 -4.93 1.66
N LEU A 131 6.99 -5.40 2.32
CA LEU A 131 6.92 -6.51 3.27
C LEU A 131 6.43 -6.10 4.65
N GLY A 132 6.34 -4.79 4.92
CA GLY A 132 5.99 -4.24 6.23
C GLY A 132 7.13 -4.25 7.24
N GLY A 133 6.78 -4.19 8.54
CA GLY A 133 7.77 -3.98 9.58
C GLY A 133 8.12 -2.50 9.74
N ARG A 134 9.41 -2.17 9.79
CA ARG A 134 9.89 -0.79 9.89
C ARG A 134 10.52 -0.34 8.58
N SER A 135 10.52 0.97 8.30
CA SER A 135 11.33 1.54 7.23
C SER A 135 12.80 1.24 7.47
N GLN A 136 13.52 0.92 6.41
CA GLN A 136 14.94 0.58 6.43
C GLN A 136 15.73 1.66 5.70
N ARG A 137 17.05 1.60 5.76
CA ARG A 137 17.93 2.58 5.11
C ARG A 137 17.70 2.69 3.60
N ASP A 138 17.47 1.56 2.94
CA ASP A 138 17.20 1.44 1.51
C ASP A 138 15.69 1.43 1.16
N LYS A 139 14.82 1.24 2.15
CA LYS A 139 13.36 1.25 2.05
C LYS A 139 12.79 2.40 2.87
N TRP A 140 12.60 3.53 2.22
CA TRP A 140 12.37 4.82 2.88
C TRP A 140 11.01 4.97 3.53
N ILE A 141 9.98 4.30 2.99
CA ILE A 141 8.60 4.39 3.47
C ILE A 141 7.90 3.04 3.35
N LEU A 142 7.00 2.75 4.28
CA LEU A 142 6.11 1.60 4.15
C LEU A 142 5.07 1.85 3.04
N GLN A 143 4.77 0.82 2.25
CA GLN A 143 3.76 0.89 1.20
C GLN A 143 2.40 1.38 1.73
N ALA A 144 1.96 0.87 2.88
CA ALA A 144 0.72 1.29 3.50
C ALA A 144 0.71 2.78 3.91
N GLU A 145 1.85 3.33 4.33
CA GLU A 145 1.96 4.74 4.70
C GLU A 145 1.86 5.65 3.47
N LEU A 146 2.61 5.32 2.41
CA LEU A 146 2.54 6.05 1.15
C LEU A 146 1.14 5.97 0.54
N PHE A 147 0.55 4.78 0.54
CA PHE A 147 -0.83 4.57 0.10
C PHE A 147 -1.82 5.46 0.86
N ASN A 148 -1.72 5.54 2.19
CA ASN A 148 -2.64 6.35 3.00
C ASN A 148 -2.55 7.84 2.65
N GLU A 149 -1.36 8.38 2.39
CA GLU A 149 -1.22 9.79 2.00
C GLU A 149 -1.76 10.03 0.58
N LEU A 150 -1.47 9.15 -0.38
CA LEU A 150 -2.02 9.23 -1.73
C LEU A 150 -3.54 9.03 -1.75
N HIS A 151 -4.06 8.06 -1.02
CA HIS A 151 -5.49 7.80 -0.94
C HIS A 151 -6.25 9.00 -0.33
N ARG A 152 -5.69 9.67 0.68
CA ARG A 152 -6.28 10.91 1.23
C ARG A 152 -6.43 11.98 0.14
N TRP A 153 -5.40 12.20 -0.66
CA TRP A 153 -5.42 13.13 -1.78
C TRP A 153 -6.44 12.73 -2.85
N VAL A 154 -6.39 11.46 -3.29
CA VAL A 154 -7.30 10.90 -4.30
C VAL A 154 -8.76 11.00 -3.85
N ARG A 155 -9.06 10.64 -2.60
CA ARG A 155 -10.43 10.68 -2.05
C ARG A 155 -11.03 12.08 -2.12
N GLY A 156 -10.27 13.11 -1.74
CA GLY A 156 -10.72 14.51 -1.84
C GLY A 156 -10.95 15.01 -3.28
N ARG A 157 -10.43 14.30 -4.29
CA ARG A 157 -10.53 14.65 -5.70
C ARG A 157 -11.28 13.60 -6.54
N TRP A 158 -11.87 12.60 -5.91
CA TRP A 158 -12.39 11.42 -6.61
C TRP A 158 -13.41 11.76 -7.70
N ARG A 159 -14.34 12.66 -7.40
CA ARG A 159 -15.32 13.11 -8.40
C ARG A 159 -14.67 13.76 -9.64
N SER A 160 -13.66 14.59 -9.43
CA SER A 160 -12.92 15.24 -10.51
C SER A 160 -12.14 14.20 -11.34
N ILE A 161 -11.53 13.20 -10.69
CA ILE A 161 -10.82 12.10 -11.35
C ILE A 161 -11.78 11.29 -12.24
N GLN A 162 -12.97 10.99 -11.76
CA GLN A 162 -13.99 10.27 -12.55
C GLN A 162 -14.41 11.06 -13.79
N LEU A 163 -14.63 12.37 -13.65
CA LEU A 163 -15.00 13.26 -14.76
C LEU A 163 -13.89 13.43 -15.79
N ALA A 164 -12.62 13.36 -15.37
CA ALA A 164 -11.46 13.49 -16.25
C ALA A 164 -11.11 12.21 -17.03
N GLY A 165 -11.89 11.15 -16.91
CA GLY A 165 -11.73 9.89 -17.64
C GLY A 165 -11.31 8.69 -16.78
N GLY A 166 -11.36 8.83 -15.45
CA GLY A 166 -11.16 7.75 -14.50
C GLY A 166 -9.73 7.20 -14.44
N SER A 167 -9.60 5.98 -13.94
CA SER A 167 -8.30 5.40 -13.60
C SER A 167 -7.33 5.25 -14.77
N SER A 168 -7.81 4.94 -15.97
CA SER A 168 -6.94 4.68 -17.14
C SER A 168 -6.15 5.91 -17.55
N LYS A 169 -6.76 7.10 -17.49
CA LYS A 169 -6.12 8.37 -17.86
C LYS A 169 -5.42 9.04 -16.68
N GLU A 170 -6.03 8.99 -15.51
CA GLU A 170 -5.58 9.77 -14.36
C GLU A 170 -4.48 9.09 -13.53
N VAL A 171 -4.38 7.75 -13.50
CA VAL A 171 -3.28 7.06 -12.79
C VAL A 171 -1.90 7.45 -13.35
N PRO A 172 -1.66 7.44 -14.68
CA PRO A 172 -0.40 7.93 -15.25
C PRO A 172 -0.12 9.39 -14.89
N ARG A 173 -1.15 10.25 -14.90
CA ARG A 173 -1.03 11.66 -14.55
C ARG A 173 -0.64 11.87 -13.09
N TYR A 174 -1.30 11.20 -12.15
CA TYR A 174 -0.94 11.28 -10.73
C TYR A 174 0.46 10.74 -10.45
N TYR A 175 0.83 9.64 -11.12
CA TYR A 175 2.21 9.15 -11.08
C TYR A 175 3.20 10.22 -11.53
N ALA A 176 2.98 10.83 -12.70
CA ALA A 176 3.86 11.86 -13.25
C ALA A 176 3.96 13.08 -12.33
N VAL A 177 2.85 13.50 -11.72
CA VAL A 177 2.82 14.60 -10.73
C VAL A 177 3.73 14.30 -9.54
N VAL A 178 3.58 13.13 -8.90
CA VAL A 178 4.39 12.74 -7.74
C VAL A 178 5.85 12.54 -8.12
N ARG A 179 6.12 11.92 -9.26
CA ARG A 179 7.46 11.73 -9.80
C ARG A 179 8.20 13.06 -10.00
N ASP A 180 7.55 14.00 -10.70
CA ASP A 180 8.15 15.30 -11.03
C ASP A 180 8.40 16.12 -9.76
N PHE A 181 7.47 16.07 -8.82
CA PHE A 181 7.64 16.70 -7.51
C PHE A 181 8.84 16.15 -6.75
N LEU A 182 8.96 14.82 -6.66
CA LEU A 182 10.07 14.19 -5.94
C LEU A 182 11.41 14.41 -6.65
N LYS A 183 11.42 14.50 -7.99
CA LYS A 183 12.61 14.92 -8.75
C LYS A 183 13.03 16.34 -8.39
N ALA A 184 12.09 17.28 -8.42
CA ALA A 184 12.35 18.68 -8.02
C ALA A 184 12.84 18.76 -6.56
N ALA A 185 12.18 18.09 -5.64
CA ALA A 185 12.60 18.06 -4.24
C ALA A 185 14.02 17.46 -4.06
N ARG A 186 14.36 16.39 -4.79
CA ARG A 186 15.69 15.81 -4.78
C ARG A 186 16.75 16.79 -5.25
N THR A 187 16.51 17.49 -6.38
CA THR A 187 17.44 18.50 -6.89
C THR A 187 17.67 19.61 -5.87
N VAL A 188 16.60 20.11 -5.24
CA VAL A 188 16.68 21.21 -4.29
C VAL A 188 17.38 20.82 -2.98
N PHE A 189 17.06 19.66 -2.40
CA PHE A 189 17.76 19.17 -1.22
C PHE A 189 19.21 18.77 -1.50
N GLY A 190 19.50 18.39 -2.72
CA GLY A 190 20.82 18.00 -3.21
C GLY A 190 21.29 16.62 -2.71
N ASP A 191 22.26 16.06 -3.43
CA ASP A 191 22.80 14.73 -3.15
C ASP A 191 23.57 14.63 -1.81
N ALA A 192 23.91 15.77 -1.21
CA ALA A 192 24.55 15.81 0.13
C ALA A 192 23.57 15.45 1.26
N THR A 193 22.27 15.56 1.04
CA THR A 193 21.24 15.30 2.07
C THR A 193 20.24 14.22 1.64
N TRP A 194 19.96 14.11 0.33
CA TRP A 194 19.01 13.13 -0.20
C TRP A 194 19.53 11.71 -0.05
N ALA A 195 18.78 10.87 0.63
CA ALA A 195 19.14 9.47 0.92
C ALA A 195 20.45 9.30 1.71
N LYS A 196 20.88 10.31 2.44
CA LYS A 196 22.10 10.24 3.26
C LYS A 196 21.78 9.91 4.71
N ASP A 197 22.71 9.21 5.34
CA ASP A 197 22.68 9.03 6.79
C ASP A 197 22.86 10.37 7.50
N GLY A 198 22.28 10.48 8.69
CA GLY A 198 22.28 11.73 9.45
C GLY A 198 21.27 12.74 8.93
N TYR A 199 20.40 12.37 7.96
CA TYR A 199 19.34 13.24 7.45
C TYR A 199 17.97 12.55 7.42
N MET A 200 16.94 13.31 7.77
CA MET A 200 15.54 12.90 7.81
C MET A 200 14.81 13.12 6.47
N VAL A 201 15.46 13.65 5.44
CA VAL A 201 14.84 14.05 4.15
C VAL A 201 14.08 12.91 3.49
N THR A 202 14.64 11.70 3.47
CA THR A 202 14.00 10.50 2.88
C THR A 202 13.39 9.56 3.92
N ARG A 203 13.16 10.03 5.16
CA ARG A 203 12.49 9.24 6.19
C ARG A 203 10.97 9.37 6.09
N PRO A 204 10.19 8.40 6.62
CA PRO A 204 8.73 8.35 6.43
C PRO A 204 8.00 9.65 6.76
N VAL A 205 8.37 10.30 7.87
CA VAL A 205 7.75 11.56 8.30
C VAL A 205 7.87 12.64 7.23
N THR A 206 9.09 12.81 6.67
CA THR A 206 9.35 13.84 5.65
C THR A 206 8.71 13.47 4.32
N ILE A 207 8.80 12.20 3.88
CA ILE A 207 8.15 11.76 2.64
C ILE A 207 6.64 11.98 2.71
N LYS A 208 5.99 11.61 3.83
CA LYS A 208 4.55 11.86 4.03
C LYS A 208 4.22 13.35 3.95
N ALA A 209 5.02 14.21 4.59
CA ALA A 209 4.86 15.66 4.52
C ALA A 209 5.06 16.18 3.07
N MET A 210 6.06 15.70 2.34
CA MET A 210 6.30 16.05 0.95
C MET A 210 5.14 15.63 0.02
N ILE A 211 4.55 14.46 0.22
CA ILE A 211 3.35 14.05 -0.57
C ILE A 211 2.18 15.00 -0.32
N ARG A 212 2.00 15.52 0.90
CA ARG A 212 0.99 16.55 1.18
C ARG A 212 1.28 17.86 0.47
N VAL A 213 2.55 18.32 0.51
CA VAL A 213 2.97 19.51 -0.25
C VAL A 213 2.77 19.32 -1.75
N CYS A 214 3.08 18.12 -2.27
CA CYS A 214 2.83 17.76 -3.66
C CYS A 214 1.34 17.92 -4.03
N ALA A 215 0.44 17.45 -3.17
CA ALA A 215 -1.00 17.57 -3.38
C ALA A 215 -1.47 19.04 -3.37
N ASP A 216 -0.91 19.86 -2.47
CA ASP A 216 -1.22 21.29 -2.39
C ASP A 216 -0.68 22.03 -3.61
N LEU A 217 0.57 21.81 -3.99
CA LEU A 217 1.19 22.41 -5.17
C LEU A 217 0.49 22.02 -6.48
N ALA A 218 0.11 20.76 -6.62
CA ALA A 218 -0.64 20.27 -7.78
C ALA A 218 -2.07 20.86 -7.87
N ARG A 219 -2.60 21.42 -6.80
CA ARG A 219 -3.87 22.15 -6.82
C ARG A 219 -3.69 23.57 -7.33
N GLU A 220 -2.55 24.21 -7.02
CA GLU A 220 -2.24 25.57 -7.47
C GLU A 220 -1.75 25.60 -8.93
N ASP A 221 -1.01 24.56 -9.38
CA ASP A 221 -0.37 24.50 -10.68
C ASP A 221 -1.38 24.10 -11.77
N ALA A 222 -1.85 25.09 -12.53
CA ALA A 222 -2.71 24.92 -13.70
C ALA A 222 -1.92 24.78 -15.03
N GLU A 223 -0.59 24.86 -14.97
CA GLU A 223 0.28 24.86 -16.13
C GLU A 223 0.43 23.47 -16.79
N PRO A 224 0.83 23.42 -18.06
CA PRO A 224 1.05 22.16 -18.77
C PRO A 224 2.03 21.22 -18.07
N GLU A 225 1.90 19.92 -18.31
CA GLU A 225 2.77 18.89 -17.77
C GLU A 225 4.24 19.08 -18.18
N ALA A 226 4.46 19.56 -19.40
CA ALA A 226 5.79 19.86 -19.91
C ALA A 226 6.50 20.91 -19.04
N GLY A 227 7.73 20.59 -18.60
CA GLY A 227 8.53 21.50 -17.76
C GLY A 227 8.10 21.58 -16.28
N ARG A 228 7.10 20.80 -15.84
CA ARG A 228 6.60 20.84 -14.47
C ARG A 228 7.69 20.64 -13.43
N ALA A 229 8.59 19.68 -13.61
CA ALA A 229 9.67 19.42 -12.65
C ALA A 229 10.57 20.66 -12.47
N ALA A 230 10.94 21.34 -13.57
CA ALA A 230 11.78 22.54 -13.51
C ALA A 230 11.06 23.74 -12.85
N ARG A 231 9.76 23.94 -13.14
CA ARG A 231 8.97 24.98 -12.47
C ARG A 231 8.87 24.71 -10.98
N TRP A 232 8.65 23.46 -10.60
CA TRP A 232 8.55 23.08 -9.20
C TRP A 232 9.89 23.13 -8.47
N GLU A 233 10.99 22.83 -9.14
CA GLU A 233 12.33 23.05 -8.61
C GLU A 233 12.54 24.52 -8.21
N GLN A 234 12.18 25.47 -9.09
CA GLN A 234 12.24 26.90 -8.78
C GLN A 234 11.32 27.26 -7.60
N ARG A 235 10.09 26.69 -7.56
CA ARG A 235 9.15 26.95 -6.47
C ARG A 235 9.65 26.42 -5.12
N LEU A 236 10.30 25.25 -5.12
CA LEU A 236 10.85 24.59 -3.95
C LEU A 236 12.25 25.08 -3.57
N ALA A 237 12.89 25.95 -4.33
CA ALA A 237 14.27 26.43 -4.09
C ALA A 237 14.56 26.85 -2.63
N PRO A 238 13.62 27.49 -1.87
CA PRO A 238 13.86 27.82 -0.47
C PRO A 238 14.11 26.60 0.45
N TRP A 239 13.79 25.39 0.02
CA TRP A 239 14.07 24.18 0.82
C TRP A 239 15.56 23.86 0.94
N ALA A 240 16.38 24.36 0.01
CA ALA A 240 17.84 24.22 0.09
C ALA A 240 18.40 24.80 1.40
N GLU A 241 17.89 25.97 1.82
CA GLU A 241 18.28 26.60 3.08
C GLU A 241 17.77 25.82 4.30
N MET A 242 16.66 25.09 4.13
CA MET A 242 16.08 24.27 5.19
C MET A 242 16.80 22.93 5.39
N ALA A 243 17.69 22.50 4.49
CA ALA A 243 18.32 21.18 4.52
C ALA A 243 18.98 20.86 5.87
N ARG A 244 19.57 21.88 6.53
CA ARG A 244 20.19 21.74 7.86
C ARG A 244 19.18 21.39 8.97
N GLN A 245 17.91 21.78 8.81
CA GLN A 245 16.83 21.48 9.77
C GLN A 245 16.38 20.03 9.70
N PHE A 246 16.77 19.31 8.65
CA PHE A 246 16.46 17.90 8.44
C PHE A 246 17.62 16.97 8.84
N ARG A 247 18.59 17.44 9.62
CA ARG A 247 19.54 16.54 10.28
C ARG A 247 18.83 15.69 11.32
N ASP A 248 19.25 14.43 11.46
CA ASP A 248 18.75 13.52 12.49
C ASP A 248 18.85 14.12 13.87
N GLU A 249 20.02 14.66 14.15
CA GLU A 249 20.29 15.41 15.37
C GLU A 249 19.43 16.67 15.42
N GLY A 250 18.60 16.79 16.43
CA GLY A 250 17.71 17.92 16.65
C GLY A 250 16.42 17.92 15.82
N PHE A 251 16.20 16.98 14.90
CA PHE A 251 14.97 16.94 14.08
C PHE A 251 13.71 16.84 14.93
N TYR A 252 13.69 15.95 15.90
CA TYR A 252 12.54 15.71 16.77
C TYR A 252 12.25 16.86 17.73
N GLU A 253 13.26 17.62 18.11
CA GLU A 253 13.16 18.85 18.89
C GLU A 253 12.62 20.00 18.03
N ARG A 254 13.18 20.18 16.83
CA ARG A 254 12.76 21.21 15.87
C ARG A 254 11.30 21.01 15.44
N PHE A 255 10.90 19.76 15.19
CA PHE A 255 9.55 19.38 14.81
C PHE A 255 8.85 18.63 15.95
N ALA A 256 8.94 19.16 17.17
CA ALA A 256 8.33 18.58 18.35
C ALA A 256 6.82 18.39 18.16
N ALA A 257 6.31 17.23 18.54
CA ALA A 257 4.90 16.88 18.41
C ALA A 257 4.55 15.71 19.35
N LYS A 258 3.29 15.62 19.78
CA LYS A 258 2.80 14.53 20.64
C LYS A 258 2.83 13.14 19.95
N GLY A 259 2.82 13.14 18.61
CA GLY A 259 2.84 11.90 17.83
C GLY A 259 3.21 12.15 16.37
N GLU A 260 3.33 11.05 15.61
CA GLU A 260 3.80 11.10 14.23
C GLU A 260 2.86 11.90 13.30
N VAL A 261 1.54 11.75 13.45
CA VAL A 261 0.54 12.46 12.63
C VAL A 261 0.69 13.98 12.77
N GLU A 262 0.87 14.46 13.99
CA GLU A 262 1.08 15.89 14.28
C GLU A 262 2.43 16.36 13.74
N ARG A 263 3.47 15.54 13.87
CA ARG A 263 4.81 15.86 13.33
C ARG A 263 4.79 15.97 11.82
N VAL A 264 4.18 15.04 11.12
CA VAL A 264 3.98 15.10 9.66
C VAL A 264 3.25 16.39 9.26
N ALA A 265 2.19 16.76 9.99
CA ALA A 265 1.45 18.00 9.73
C ALA A 265 2.31 19.26 10.00
N ARG A 266 3.21 19.22 10.99
CA ARG A 266 4.13 20.33 11.27
C ARG A 266 5.18 20.48 10.17
N VAL A 267 5.83 19.38 9.79
CA VAL A 267 6.81 19.36 8.68
C VAL A 267 6.16 19.83 7.38
N HIS A 268 4.96 19.35 7.08
CA HIS A 268 4.18 19.78 5.92
C HIS A 268 3.97 21.31 5.90
N ARG A 269 3.48 21.90 7.00
CA ARG A 269 3.26 23.36 7.09
C ARG A 269 4.56 24.18 6.92
N GLU A 270 5.66 23.72 7.52
CA GLU A 270 6.94 24.43 7.39
C GLU A 270 7.48 24.37 5.95
N LEU A 271 7.42 23.20 5.30
CA LEU A 271 7.82 23.03 3.89
C LEU A 271 6.92 23.87 2.96
N ALA A 272 5.60 23.83 3.14
CA ALA A 272 4.67 24.61 2.34
C ALA A 272 4.89 26.12 2.52
N ARG A 273 5.05 26.58 3.77
CA ARG A 273 5.34 27.99 4.09
C ARG A 273 6.61 28.49 3.40
N ALA A 274 7.71 27.71 3.47
CA ALA A 274 8.97 28.08 2.84
C ALA A 274 8.83 28.25 1.33
N ALA A 275 8.07 27.39 0.67
CA ALA A 275 7.80 27.47 -0.76
C ALA A 275 6.62 28.37 -1.13
N LYS A 276 6.03 29.10 -0.15
CA LYS A 276 4.84 29.96 -0.33
C LYS A 276 3.65 29.24 -0.98
N ILE A 277 3.45 27.96 -0.62
CA ILE A 277 2.36 27.11 -1.09
C ILE A 277 1.20 27.20 -0.10
N GLU A 278 -0.02 27.43 -0.59
CA GLU A 278 -1.22 27.45 0.25
C GLU A 278 -1.59 26.03 0.69
N THR A 279 -1.60 25.80 2.00
CA THR A 279 -2.09 24.54 2.53
C THR A 279 -3.62 24.53 2.52
N GLY A 280 -4.23 23.51 1.92
CA GLY A 280 -5.67 23.34 1.94
C GLY A 280 -6.22 23.35 3.37
N LYS A 281 -7.32 24.08 3.60
CA LYS A 281 -8.08 23.97 4.84
C LYS A 281 -8.46 22.51 5.05
N LYS A 282 -8.39 22.03 6.29
CA LYS A 282 -8.95 20.72 6.66
C LYS A 282 -10.43 20.72 6.28
N ASP A 283 -10.79 19.95 5.24
CA ASP A 283 -12.15 19.48 5.07
C ASP A 283 -12.41 18.32 6.05
#